data_fe117e17591ae4035c3988b78eb10408
#
_entry.id   fe117e17591ae4035c3988b78eb10408
#
_cell.length_a   1.000
_cell.length_b   1.000
_cell.length_c   1.000
_cell.angle_alpha   90.00
_cell.angle_beta   90.00
_cell.angle_gamma   90.00
#
_symmetry.space_group_name_H-M   'P 1'
#
loop_
_entity.id
_entity.type
_entity.pdbx_description
1 polymer ?
#
loop_
_entity_poly.entity_id
_entity_poly.type
_entity_poly.pdbx_seq_one_letter_code
_entity_poly.pdbx_strand_id
1 'polypeptide(L)'
;MIRFYLFSFLFVALNTVTFGAKISYTLKMPRPQNHYFQVEMQVEQLKQKTATVKLPVWSPGSYLVREFSRHLNQVKAYSLQGAVLPITKKTKNTWEIDLKGQTACIVKYEVYAFELSVRTSFLDETHGFVSGPSMFMYLDGHKETGGELLVQPHASFKRISTGLTQKSDVKQGNNQTFTFENYDQLVDCPIEIGNQFEFDFEAAGVKHTVAMYGEGNYDPERLKVDMAKIVEEETKVVGVNPNKRYVFIVHNVVGGDGGLEHCNSNVLSVDRWTYDGSNYINFLNLVAHEYFHLWNVKRIRPIELGPFNYDQEVYTNYLWVMEGFTSYYDELILRRCGYYTAEEMLKKIQSAINYVEGS
;
A
#
# COMPACT_ATOMS: atom_id res chain seq x y z
N MET A 1 1.21 -20.96 72.45
CA MET A 1 1.75 -21.28 71.11
C MET A 1 0.61 -21.26 70.10
N ILE A 2 0.48 -20.17 69.35
CA ILE A 2 -0.56 -19.98 68.33
C ILE A 2 0.09 -20.38 66.98
N ARG A 3 -0.44 -21.39 66.35
CA ARG A 3 0.03 -21.84 64.99
C ARG A 3 -0.74 -21.07 63.90
N PHE A 4 -0.07 -20.18 63.18
CA PHE A 4 -0.57 -19.57 61.96
C PHE A 4 -0.42 -20.57 60.79
N TYR A 5 -1.57 -20.91 60.20
CA TYR A 5 -1.59 -21.62 58.91
C TYR A 5 -1.62 -20.60 57.77
N LEU A 6 -0.54 -20.56 56.97
CA LEU A 6 -0.46 -19.75 55.77
C LEU A 6 -1.14 -20.54 54.63
N PHE A 7 -2.30 -20.09 54.20
CA PHE A 7 -2.95 -20.59 52.97
C PHE A 7 -2.39 -19.83 51.77
N SER A 8 -1.50 -20.47 51.02
CA SER A 8 -1.07 -19.96 49.71
C SER A 8 -2.14 -20.22 48.67
N PHE A 9 -2.84 -19.19 48.24
CA PHE A 9 -3.71 -19.24 47.05
C PHE A 9 -2.83 -19.19 45.79
N LEU A 10 -2.73 -20.32 45.08
CA LEU A 10 -2.09 -20.38 43.77
C LEU A 10 -3.08 -19.84 42.74
N PHE A 11 -2.90 -18.58 42.30
CA PHE A 11 -3.65 -18.01 41.18
C PHE A 11 -3.11 -18.61 39.89
N VAL A 12 -3.76 -19.65 39.36
CA VAL A 12 -3.52 -20.11 38.00
C VAL A 12 -4.21 -19.13 37.05
N ALA A 13 -3.45 -18.19 36.49
CA ALA A 13 -3.92 -17.37 35.39
C ALA A 13 -4.11 -18.28 34.16
N LEU A 14 -5.35 -18.73 33.93
CA LEU A 14 -5.74 -19.29 32.63
C LEU A 14 -5.60 -18.17 31.59
N ASN A 15 -4.48 -18.17 30.87
CA ASN A 15 -4.38 -17.43 29.62
C ASN A 15 -5.38 -18.06 28.63
N THR A 16 -6.59 -17.55 28.58
CA THR A 16 -7.50 -17.82 27.47
C THR A 16 -6.90 -17.17 26.24
N VAL A 17 -6.25 -17.97 25.38
CA VAL A 17 -5.91 -17.55 24.03
C VAL A 17 -7.23 -17.25 23.34
N THR A 18 -7.62 -15.99 23.34
CA THR A 18 -8.73 -15.52 22.52
C THR A 18 -8.21 -15.53 21.07
N PHE A 19 -8.52 -16.60 20.36
CA PHE A 19 -8.35 -16.60 18.91
C PHE A 19 -9.22 -15.46 18.36
N GLY A 20 -8.57 -14.41 17.87
CA GLY A 20 -9.20 -13.32 17.11
C GLY A 20 -9.77 -13.86 15.79
N ALA A 21 -10.58 -13.07 15.11
CA ALA A 21 -11.05 -13.43 13.77
C ALA A 21 -9.86 -13.79 12.87
N LYS A 22 -10.05 -14.78 11.98
CA LYS A 22 -9.07 -15.14 10.96
C LYS A 22 -9.54 -14.55 9.64
N ILE A 23 -8.67 -13.78 8.97
CA ILE A 23 -9.01 -13.06 7.74
C ILE A 23 -8.10 -13.53 6.61
N SER A 24 -8.69 -13.82 5.46
CA SER A 24 -7.93 -14.09 4.23
C SER A 24 -8.62 -13.51 3.02
N TYR A 25 -7.82 -13.15 2.02
CA TYR A 25 -8.30 -12.64 0.74
C TYR A 25 -7.80 -13.50 -0.40
N THR A 26 -8.63 -13.58 -1.45
CA THR A 26 -8.22 -14.09 -2.75
C THR A 26 -8.52 -13.04 -3.79
N LEU A 27 -7.50 -12.63 -4.54
CA LEU A 27 -7.58 -11.67 -5.64
C LEU A 27 -7.40 -12.40 -6.97
N LYS A 28 -8.36 -12.26 -7.89
CA LYS A 28 -8.38 -12.92 -9.19
C LYS A 28 -8.61 -11.92 -10.30
N MET A 29 -8.09 -12.22 -11.49
CA MET A 29 -8.28 -11.44 -12.71
C MET A 29 -8.43 -12.36 -13.93
N PRO A 30 -9.50 -13.20 -13.98
CA PRO A 30 -9.62 -14.24 -14.98
C PRO A 30 -9.84 -13.70 -16.40
N ARG A 31 -10.36 -12.48 -16.53
CA ARG A 31 -10.68 -11.80 -17.80
C ARG A 31 -10.24 -10.33 -17.72
N PRO A 32 -8.93 -10.06 -17.82
CA PRO A 32 -8.40 -8.71 -17.62
C PRO A 32 -8.94 -7.68 -18.63
N GLN A 33 -9.31 -8.09 -19.83
CA GLN A 33 -9.96 -7.24 -20.84
C GLN A 33 -11.32 -6.65 -20.40
N ASN A 34 -11.92 -7.18 -19.35
CA ASN A 34 -13.16 -6.65 -18.80
C ASN A 34 -12.94 -5.61 -17.70
N HIS A 35 -11.68 -5.38 -17.30
CA HIS A 35 -11.26 -4.44 -16.26
C HIS A 35 -11.81 -4.73 -14.86
N TYR A 36 -12.20 -5.98 -14.56
CA TYR A 36 -12.72 -6.38 -13.25
C TYR A 36 -11.77 -7.32 -12.53
N PHE A 37 -11.32 -6.88 -11.36
CA PHE A 37 -10.79 -7.78 -10.35
C PHE A 37 -11.94 -8.47 -9.62
N GLN A 38 -11.75 -9.73 -9.28
CA GLN A 38 -12.64 -10.49 -8.41
C GLN A 38 -11.97 -10.67 -7.06
N VAL A 39 -12.67 -10.31 -6.00
CA VAL A 39 -12.15 -10.41 -4.62
C VAL A 39 -13.07 -11.32 -3.81
N GLU A 40 -12.45 -12.25 -3.08
CA GLU A 40 -13.09 -13.04 -2.04
C GLU A 40 -12.43 -12.72 -0.71
N MET A 41 -13.20 -12.20 0.24
CA MET A 41 -12.77 -11.97 1.63
C MET A 41 -13.40 -13.06 2.49
N GLN A 42 -12.61 -13.94 3.08
CA GLN A 42 -13.06 -14.97 4.01
C GLN A 42 -12.74 -14.54 5.44
N VAL A 43 -13.74 -14.62 6.29
CA VAL A 43 -13.62 -14.31 7.73
C VAL A 43 -14.12 -15.51 8.53
N GLU A 44 -13.34 -15.93 9.51
CA GLU A 44 -13.65 -17.07 10.38
C GLU A 44 -13.55 -16.66 11.86
N GLN A 45 -14.07 -17.51 12.74
CA GLN A 45 -14.04 -17.36 14.20
C GLN A 45 -14.82 -16.14 14.71
N LEU A 46 -15.86 -15.74 13.97
CA LEU A 46 -16.79 -14.70 14.37
C LEU A 46 -17.67 -15.17 15.55
N LYS A 47 -17.87 -14.26 16.51
CA LYS A 47 -18.72 -14.53 17.70
C LYS A 47 -20.03 -13.76 17.68
N GLN A 48 -20.15 -12.78 16.77
CA GLN A 48 -21.30 -11.89 16.62
C GLN A 48 -22.41 -12.57 15.77
N LYS A 49 -23.62 -12.03 15.84
CA LYS A 49 -24.74 -12.44 14.97
C LYS A 49 -24.66 -11.84 13.57
N THR A 50 -23.99 -10.70 13.46
CA THR A 50 -23.77 -9.98 12.20
C THR A 50 -22.30 -9.64 12.04
N ALA A 51 -21.85 -9.51 10.77
CA ALA A 51 -20.55 -8.99 10.41
C ALA A 51 -20.70 -7.72 9.58
N THR A 52 -19.96 -6.68 9.90
CA THR A 52 -19.95 -5.44 9.13
C THR A 52 -18.63 -5.35 8.34
N VAL A 53 -18.73 -5.22 7.02
CA VAL A 53 -17.58 -5.02 6.14
C VAL A 53 -17.66 -3.65 5.49
N LYS A 54 -16.50 -3.01 5.32
CA LYS A 54 -16.39 -1.66 4.80
C LYS A 54 -15.28 -1.56 3.76
N LEU A 55 -15.43 -0.66 2.78
CA LEU A 55 -14.35 -0.27 1.89
C LEU A 55 -13.90 1.15 2.26
N PRO A 56 -12.59 1.44 2.27
CA PRO A 56 -12.09 2.80 2.47
C PRO A 56 -12.71 3.81 1.51
N VAL A 57 -12.86 5.06 1.95
CA VAL A 57 -13.28 6.16 1.08
C VAL A 57 -12.12 7.01 0.60
N TRP A 58 -10.93 6.85 1.19
CA TRP A 58 -9.70 7.56 0.86
C TRP A 58 -8.46 6.69 1.08
N SER A 59 -7.30 7.16 0.65
CA SER A 59 -5.99 6.52 0.85
C SER A 59 -5.08 7.43 1.66
N PRO A 60 -4.37 6.94 2.69
CA PRO A 60 -3.25 7.66 3.29
C PRO A 60 -2.24 8.09 2.22
N GLY A 61 -1.74 9.34 2.32
CA GLY A 61 -0.91 9.97 1.30
C GLY A 61 -1.67 10.72 0.23
N SER A 62 -2.91 10.35 -0.07
CA SER A 62 -3.74 11.05 -1.06
C SER A 62 -4.63 12.16 -0.50
N TYR A 63 -5.01 12.11 0.78
CA TYR A 63 -5.81 13.10 1.54
C TYR A 63 -7.14 13.54 0.91
N LEU A 64 -7.59 12.89 -0.15
CA LEU A 64 -8.82 13.20 -0.88
C LEU A 64 -9.79 12.03 -0.79
N VAL A 65 -11.06 12.30 -0.48
CA VAL A 65 -12.13 11.29 -0.58
C VAL A 65 -12.36 10.95 -2.04
N ARG A 66 -12.23 9.65 -2.38
CA ARG A 66 -12.26 9.15 -3.77
C ARG A 66 -13.47 8.30 -4.10
N GLU A 67 -14.34 8.05 -3.13
CA GLU A 67 -15.57 7.27 -3.34
C GLU A 67 -15.31 5.90 -4.03
N PHE A 68 -14.29 5.16 -3.60
CA PHE A 68 -13.88 3.88 -4.23
C PHE A 68 -15.02 2.88 -4.35
N SER A 69 -15.99 2.91 -3.44
CA SER A 69 -17.16 2.01 -3.46
C SER A 69 -18.07 2.16 -4.68
N ARG A 70 -17.92 3.22 -5.48
CA ARG A 70 -18.64 3.39 -6.78
C ARG A 70 -18.23 2.33 -7.82
N HIS A 71 -17.03 1.76 -7.64
CA HIS A 71 -16.48 0.75 -8.55
C HIS A 71 -16.81 -0.69 -8.14
N LEU A 72 -17.48 -0.87 -6.98
CA LEU A 72 -17.85 -2.20 -6.49
C LEU A 72 -19.12 -2.71 -7.18
N ASN A 73 -19.03 -3.96 -7.64
CA ASN A 73 -20.14 -4.69 -8.24
C ASN A 73 -20.36 -6.03 -7.52
N GLN A 74 -21.60 -6.55 -7.58
CA GLN A 74 -21.97 -7.89 -7.17
C GLN A 74 -21.56 -8.29 -5.75
N VAL A 75 -21.64 -7.37 -4.78
CA VAL A 75 -21.32 -7.67 -3.38
C VAL A 75 -22.32 -8.70 -2.84
N LYS A 76 -21.84 -9.90 -2.50
CA LYS A 76 -22.62 -11.04 -2.00
C LYS A 76 -21.90 -11.72 -0.85
N ALA A 77 -22.67 -12.29 0.08
CA ALA A 77 -22.14 -13.04 1.20
C ALA A 77 -22.60 -14.50 1.18
N TYR A 78 -21.71 -15.38 1.62
CA TYR A 78 -21.93 -16.83 1.63
C TYR A 78 -21.41 -17.44 2.94
N SER A 79 -22.01 -18.55 3.37
CA SER A 79 -21.37 -19.42 4.35
C SER A 79 -20.18 -20.17 3.74
N LEU A 80 -19.34 -20.80 4.54
CA LEU A 80 -18.23 -21.64 4.03
C LEU A 80 -18.73 -22.81 3.19
N GLN A 81 -19.99 -23.27 3.38
CA GLN A 81 -20.64 -24.32 2.61
C GLN A 81 -21.30 -23.82 1.33
N GLY A 82 -21.19 -22.50 1.05
CA GLY A 82 -21.74 -21.89 -0.17
C GLY A 82 -23.20 -21.46 -0.08
N ALA A 83 -23.88 -21.57 1.07
CA ALA A 83 -25.22 -21.05 1.25
C ALA A 83 -25.20 -19.51 1.26
N VAL A 84 -26.15 -18.88 0.58
CA VAL A 84 -26.27 -17.40 0.52
C VAL A 84 -26.64 -16.86 1.89
N LEU A 85 -25.90 -15.87 2.36
CA LEU A 85 -26.19 -15.11 3.58
C LEU A 85 -26.81 -13.75 3.21
N PRO A 86 -27.82 -13.28 3.97
CA PRO A 86 -28.38 -11.95 3.76
C PRO A 86 -27.32 -10.88 3.98
N ILE A 87 -27.19 -9.97 3.02
CA ILE A 87 -26.29 -8.82 3.08
C ILE A 87 -27.06 -7.56 2.72
N THR A 88 -26.89 -6.50 3.51
CA THR A 88 -27.58 -5.23 3.34
C THR A 88 -26.57 -4.09 3.25
N LYS A 89 -26.63 -3.27 2.21
CA LYS A 89 -25.84 -2.04 2.09
C LYS A 89 -26.39 -0.97 3.02
N LYS A 90 -25.62 -0.54 4.02
CA LYS A 90 -26.01 0.45 5.04
C LYS A 90 -25.68 1.88 4.65
N THR A 91 -24.47 2.07 4.07
CA THR A 91 -24.00 3.35 3.57
C THR A 91 -23.35 3.15 2.20
N LYS A 92 -22.74 4.19 1.61
CA LYS A 92 -22.01 4.07 0.34
C LYS A 92 -20.93 3.00 0.37
N ASN A 93 -20.23 2.87 1.50
CA ASN A 93 -19.03 2.02 1.65
C ASN A 93 -19.17 0.91 2.70
N THR A 94 -20.39 0.68 3.26
CA THR A 94 -20.60 -0.25 4.37
C THR A 94 -21.70 -1.26 4.07
N TRP A 95 -21.44 -2.54 4.37
CA TRP A 95 -22.39 -3.65 4.27
C TRP A 95 -22.45 -4.44 5.56
N GLU A 96 -23.66 -4.83 5.96
CA GLU A 96 -23.94 -5.70 7.09
C GLU A 96 -24.44 -7.05 6.62
N ILE A 97 -23.84 -8.11 7.14
CA ILE A 97 -24.11 -9.51 6.82
C ILE A 97 -24.80 -10.15 8.03
N ASP A 98 -25.99 -10.72 7.83
CA ASP A 98 -26.62 -11.58 8.83
C ASP A 98 -26.01 -12.99 8.72
N LEU A 99 -25.25 -13.39 9.74
CA LEU A 99 -24.51 -14.66 9.74
C LEU A 99 -25.41 -15.89 9.91
N LYS A 100 -26.69 -15.72 10.27
CA LYS A 100 -27.62 -16.84 10.46
C LYS A 100 -27.10 -17.94 11.42
N GLY A 101 -26.35 -17.55 12.45
CA GLY A 101 -25.72 -18.47 13.40
C GLY A 101 -24.42 -19.09 12.94
N GLN A 102 -23.91 -18.70 11.76
CA GLN A 102 -22.57 -19.12 11.31
C GLN A 102 -21.48 -18.35 12.08
N THR A 103 -20.32 -18.97 12.24
CA THR A 103 -19.12 -18.34 12.82
C THR A 103 -18.12 -17.90 11.78
N ALA A 104 -18.50 -17.97 10.50
CA ALA A 104 -17.67 -17.62 9.36
C ALA A 104 -18.52 -17.18 8.17
N CYS A 105 -17.95 -16.35 7.31
CA CYS A 105 -18.56 -16.00 6.03
C CYS A 105 -17.50 -15.72 4.96
N ILE A 106 -17.93 -15.75 3.70
CA ILE A 106 -17.15 -15.31 2.54
C ILE A 106 -17.91 -14.16 1.89
N VAL A 107 -17.24 -13.03 1.74
CA VAL A 107 -17.76 -11.87 0.98
C VAL A 107 -17.09 -11.89 -0.40
N LYS A 108 -17.89 -11.94 -1.45
CA LYS A 108 -17.41 -11.90 -2.86
C LYS A 108 -17.88 -10.62 -3.50
N TYR A 109 -17.01 -9.98 -4.25
CA TYR A 109 -17.32 -8.77 -5.02
C TYR A 109 -16.37 -8.60 -6.19
N GLU A 110 -16.77 -7.75 -7.12
CA GLU A 110 -15.96 -7.35 -8.26
C GLU A 110 -15.62 -5.86 -8.15
N VAL A 111 -14.41 -5.49 -8.55
CA VAL A 111 -13.93 -4.10 -8.58
C VAL A 111 -13.60 -3.73 -10.01
N TYR A 112 -14.32 -2.75 -10.56
CA TYR A 112 -13.97 -2.15 -11.84
C TYR A 112 -12.72 -1.28 -11.69
N ALA A 113 -11.71 -1.50 -12.51
CA ALA A 113 -10.41 -0.91 -12.38
C ALA A 113 -9.86 -0.54 -13.77
N PHE A 114 -10.15 0.67 -14.23
CA PHE A 114 -9.70 1.17 -15.53
C PHE A 114 -9.30 2.66 -15.48
N GLU A 115 -8.64 3.03 -14.39
CA GLU A 115 -8.05 4.37 -14.22
C GLU A 115 -6.62 4.18 -13.69
N LEU A 116 -5.63 4.26 -14.58
CA LEU A 116 -4.23 4.13 -14.19
C LEU A 116 -3.73 5.41 -13.54
N SER A 117 -3.48 5.36 -12.25
CA SER A 117 -2.79 6.40 -11.49
C SER A 117 -2.10 5.77 -10.27
N VAL A 118 -1.23 6.49 -9.60
CA VAL A 118 -0.60 6.03 -8.36
C VAL A 118 -1.59 5.80 -7.22
N ARG A 119 -2.86 6.22 -7.37
CA ARG A 119 -3.91 6.25 -6.32
C ARG A 119 -5.11 5.36 -6.60
N THR A 120 -5.23 4.82 -7.81
CA THR A 120 -6.38 4.02 -8.27
C THR A 120 -5.90 2.67 -8.78
N SER A 121 -6.81 1.68 -8.81
CA SER A 121 -6.49 0.37 -9.39
C SER A 121 -6.75 0.35 -10.89
N PHE A 122 -5.95 -0.44 -11.60
CA PHE A 122 -6.05 -0.60 -13.05
C PHE A 122 -5.92 -2.07 -13.44
N LEU A 123 -6.65 -2.49 -14.48
CA LEU A 123 -6.55 -3.82 -15.06
C LEU A 123 -6.87 -3.78 -16.53
N ASP A 124 -5.98 -4.29 -17.37
CA ASP A 124 -6.23 -4.62 -18.77
C ASP A 124 -5.44 -5.87 -19.20
N GLU A 125 -5.37 -6.14 -20.49
CA GLU A 125 -4.65 -7.30 -21.02
C GLU A 125 -3.12 -7.19 -20.87
N THR A 126 -2.59 -6.03 -20.54
CA THR A 126 -1.15 -5.77 -20.40
C THR A 126 -0.66 -5.97 -18.97
N HIS A 127 -1.44 -5.50 -17.97
CA HIS A 127 -1.11 -5.64 -16.54
C HIS A 127 -2.31 -5.40 -15.62
N GLY A 128 -2.11 -5.68 -14.34
CA GLY A 128 -2.98 -5.27 -13.24
C GLY A 128 -2.18 -4.49 -12.20
N PHE A 129 -2.71 -3.34 -11.80
CA PHE A 129 -2.20 -2.57 -10.67
C PHE A 129 -3.28 -2.45 -9.59
N VAL A 130 -2.91 -2.70 -8.34
CA VAL A 130 -3.81 -2.65 -7.18
C VAL A 130 -3.35 -1.59 -6.20
N SER A 131 -4.16 -0.54 -6.04
CA SER A 131 -4.11 0.36 -4.90
C SER A 131 -5.01 -0.23 -3.81
N GLY A 132 -4.43 -0.71 -2.71
CA GLY A 132 -5.12 -1.49 -1.69
C GLY A 132 -6.42 -0.90 -1.16
N PRO A 133 -6.49 0.42 -0.82
CA PRO A 133 -7.72 1.04 -0.32
C PRO A 133 -8.89 1.00 -1.30
N SER A 134 -8.64 0.96 -2.61
CA SER A 134 -9.68 0.84 -3.64
C SER A 134 -10.14 -0.60 -3.88
N MET A 135 -9.44 -1.59 -3.28
CA MET A 135 -9.62 -3.01 -3.61
C MET A 135 -10.15 -3.84 -2.45
N PHE A 136 -9.56 -3.71 -1.25
CA PHE A 136 -9.82 -4.62 -0.15
C PHE A 136 -10.79 -4.04 0.88
N MET A 137 -11.92 -4.72 1.10
CA MET A 137 -12.79 -4.42 2.24
C MET A 137 -12.13 -4.87 3.55
N TYR A 138 -12.50 -4.26 4.67
CA TYR A 138 -12.10 -4.70 6.00
C TYR A 138 -13.30 -5.07 6.87
N LEU A 139 -13.07 -5.93 7.85
CA LEU A 139 -14.02 -6.26 8.89
C LEU A 139 -13.97 -5.18 9.98
N ASP A 140 -15.10 -4.53 10.25
CA ASP A 140 -15.20 -3.49 11.27
C ASP A 140 -14.80 -4.04 12.66
N GLY A 141 -13.98 -3.26 13.37
CA GLY A 141 -13.41 -3.68 14.66
C GLY A 141 -12.24 -4.68 14.58
N HIS A 142 -11.76 -5.05 13.38
CA HIS A 142 -10.70 -6.05 13.18
C HIS A 142 -9.56 -5.58 12.29
N LYS A 143 -9.30 -4.27 12.18
CA LYS A 143 -8.19 -3.74 11.39
C LYS A 143 -6.83 -4.21 11.86
N GLU A 144 -6.66 -4.47 13.15
CA GLU A 144 -5.40 -4.98 13.74
C GLU A 144 -5.18 -6.49 13.50
N THR A 145 -6.13 -7.17 12.86
CA THR A 145 -6.01 -8.62 12.59
C THR A 145 -5.19 -8.83 11.32
N GLY A 146 -4.11 -9.57 11.46
CA GLY A 146 -3.31 -10.03 10.33
C GLY A 146 -3.99 -11.15 9.52
N GLY A 147 -3.42 -11.45 8.36
CA GLY A 147 -4.00 -12.47 7.49
C GLY A 147 -3.15 -12.82 6.27
N GLU A 148 -3.81 -13.41 5.29
CA GLU A 148 -3.18 -13.87 4.06
C GLU A 148 -3.91 -13.32 2.84
N LEU A 149 -3.15 -13.02 1.79
CA LEU A 149 -3.64 -12.65 0.47
C LEU A 149 -3.12 -13.64 -0.56
N LEU A 150 -4.02 -14.41 -1.17
CA LEU A 150 -3.75 -15.23 -2.35
C LEU A 150 -4.02 -14.40 -3.61
N VAL A 151 -2.99 -14.15 -4.40
CA VAL A 151 -3.11 -13.52 -5.72
C VAL A 151 -3.08 -14.62 -6.79
N GLN A 152 -4.12 -14.65 -7.62
CA GLN A 152 -4.27 -15.57 -8.75
C GLN A 152 -4.27 -14.76 -10.05
N PRO A 153 -3.09 -14.48 -10.64
CA PRO A 153 -2.98 -13.67 -11.84
C PRO A 153 -3.58 -14.36 -13.07
N HIS A 154 -3.90 -13.58 -14.09
CA HIS A 154 -4.18 -14.14 -15.41
C HIS A 154 -2.97 -14.92 -15.94
N ALA A 155 -3.19 -15.95 -16.74
CA ALA A 155 -2.14 -16.86 -17.20
C ALA A 155 -1.00 -16.16 -17.98
N SER A 156 -1.29 -15.01 -18.63
CA SER A 156 -0.28 -14.20 -19.33
C SER A 156 0.62 -13.39 -18.41
N PHE A 157 0.22 -13.14 -17.15
CA PHE A 157 0.98 -12.35 -16.18
C PHE A 157 1.95 -13.25 -15.41
N LYS A 158 3.24 -12.93 -15.42
CA LYS A 158 4.31 -13.81 -14.91
C LYS A 158 4.90 -13.34 -13.59
N ARG A 159 4.65 -12.07 -13.18
CA ARG A 159 5.29 -11.43 -12.04
C ARG A 159 4.26 -10.75 -11.16
N ILE A 160 4.58 -10.70 -9.86
CA ILE A 160 3.86 -9.92 -8.86
C ILE A 160 4.90 -9.19 -8.04
N SER A 161 4.87 -7.85 -8.07
CA SER A 161 5.78 -6.98 -7.32
C SER A 161 4.99 -6.23 -6.27
N THR A 162 5.36 -6.37 -5.00
CA THR A 162 4.67 -5.73 -3.86
C THR A 162 5.58 -5.66 -2.64
N GLY A 163 5.28 -4.73 -1.73
CA GLY A 163 5.91 -4.65 -0.42
C GLY A 163 5.50 -5.75 0.56
N LEU A 164 4.43 -6.50 0.31
CA LEU A 164 3.97 -7.60 1.16
C LEU A 164 5.00 -8.73 1.23
N THR A 165 5.05 -9.41 2.37
CA THR A 165 5.92 -10.59 2.55
C THR A 165 5.32 -11.79 1.87
N GLN A 166 6.04 -12.35 0.90
CA GLN A 166 5.63 -13.60 0.26
C GLN A 166 5.75 -14.74 1.26
N LYS A 167 4.67 -15.51 1.40
CA LYS A 167 4.68 -16.77 2.15
C LYS A 167 5.41 -17.80 1.31
N SER A 168 6.52 -18.34 1.83
CA SER A 168 7.31 -19.34 1.12
C SER A 168 6.48 -20.59 0.79
N ASP A 169 6.73 -21.19 -0.38
CA ASP A 169 6.76 -22.61 -0.70
C ASP A 169 5.61 -23.31 -1.42
N VAL A 170 4.50 -22.67 -1.80
CA VAL A 170 3.58 -23.42 -2.68
C VAL A 170 3.30 -22.60 -3.95
N LYS A 171 4.17 -22.76 -4.94
CA LYS A 171 3.89 -22.29 -6.30
C LYS A 171 2.86 -23.24 -6.93
N GLN A 172 1.62 -22.84 -6.96
CA GLN A 172 0.61 -23.45 -7.83
C GLN A 172 0.51 -22.61 -9.12
N GLY A 173 1.34 -22.89 -10.10
CA GLY A 173 1.45 -22.09 -11.31
C GLY A 173 2.01 -20.68 -11.02
N ASN A 174 1.31 -19.63 -11.46
CA ASN A 174 1.68 -18.22 -11.19
C ASN A 174 1.06 -17.69 -9.88
N ASN A 175 0.30 -18.49 -9.14
CA ASN A 175 -0.34 -18.07 -7.90
C ASN A 175 0.71 -17.82 -6.81
N GLN A 176 0.53 -16.74 -6.05
CA GLN A 176 1.40 -16.40 -4.92
C GLN A 176 0.57 -16.00 -3.71
N THR A 177 0.99 -16.44 -2.54
CA THR A 177 0.39 -16.08 -1.25
C THR A 177 1.31 -15.14 -0.51
N PHE A 178 0.73 -14.06 0.01
CA PHE A 178 1.40 -13.06 0.83
C PHE A 178 0.78 -13.02 2.22
N THR A 179 1.54 -12.54 3.20
CA THR A 179 1.07 -12.30 4.56
C THR A 179 1.06 -10.80 4.85
N PHE A 180 0.13 -10.39 5.71
CA PHE A 180 0.06 -9.04 6.26
C PHE A 180 -0.19 -9.10 7.78
N GLU A 181 0.37 -8.15 8.52
CA GLU A 181 0.29 -8.09 9.98
C GLU A 181 -1.03 -7.48 10.46
N ASN A 182 -1.59 -6.56 9.67
CA ASN A 182 -2.84 -5.86 9.92
C ASN A 182 -3.40 -5.29 8.61
N TYR A 183 -4.62 -4.73 8.66
CA TYR A 183 -5.26 -4.17 7.49
C TYR A 183 -4.49 -2.97 6.89
N ASP A 184 -3.90 -2.13 7.75
CA ASP A 184 -3.11 -0.97 7.29
C ASP A 184 -1.95 -1.43 6.40
N GLN A 185 -1.23 -2.50 6.79
CA GLN A 185 -0.16 -3.05 5.95
C GLN A 185 -0.69 -3.63 4.63
N LEU A 186 -1.84 -4.33 4.65
CA LEU A 186 -2.43 -4.87 3.43
C LEU A 186 -2.71 -3.78 2.40
N VAL A 187 -3.29 -2.67 2.83
CA VAL A 187 -3.69 -1.59 1.92
C VAL A 187 -2.57 -0.60 1.61
N ASP A 188 -1.53 -0.56 2.43
CA ASP A 188 -0.32 0.25 2.23
C ASP A 188 0.76 -0.46 1.39
N CYS A 189 0.46 -1.62 0.83
CA CYS A 189 1.35 -2.33 -0.09
C CYS A 189 0.69 -2.46 -1.46
N PRO A 190 0.91 -1.55 -2.39
CA PRO A 190 0.42 -1.68 -3.76
C PRO A 190 0.98 -2.94 -4.42
N ILE A 191 0.27 -3.44 -5.42
CA ILE A 191 0.64 -4.69 -6.10
C ILE A 191 0.64 -4.45 -7.61
N GLU A 192 1.79 -4.62 -8.23
CA GLU A 192 1.94 -4.66 -9.69
C GLU A 192 1.94 -6.11 -10.16
N ILE A 193 1.10 -6.44 -11.14
CA ILE A 193 0.86 -7.80 -11.60
C ILE A 193 0.92 -7.81 -13.13
N GLY A 194 1.96 -8.40 -13.71
CA GLY A 194 2.12 -8.35 -15.16
C GLY A 194 3.37 -9.03 -15.67
N ASN A 195 4.00 -8.39 -16.65
CA ASN A 195 5.29 -8.78 -17.21
C ASN A 195 6.32 -7.65 -17.05
N GLN A 196 6.19 -6.87 -15.98
CA GLN A 196 7.10 -5.77 -15.65
C GLN A 196 8.56 -6.23 -15.63
N PHE A 197 9.45 -5.36 -16.07
CA PHE A 197 10.88 -5.56 -15.94
C PHE A 197 11.31 -5.26 -14.50
N GLU A 198 12.09 -6.13 -13.91
CA GLU A 198 12.60 -5.93 -12.55
C GLU A 198 14.12 -5.96 -12.50
N PHE A 199 14.68 -5.07 -11.68
CA PHE A 199 16.07 -5.11 -11.29
C PHE A 199 16.23 -4.76 -9.81
N ASP A 200 17.32 -5.24 -9.21
CA ASP A 200 17.63 -5.04 -7.80
C ASP A 200 18.87 -4.19 -7.61
N PHE A 201 18.93 -3.47 -6.49
CA PHE A 201 20.15 -2.87 -5.96
C PHE A 201 20.14 -2.92 -4.43
N GLU A 202 21.31 -2.77 -3.81
CA GLU A 202 21.47 -2.65 -2.35
C GLU A 202 21.96 -1.26 -1.99
N ALA A 203 21.34 -0.64 -0.97
CA ALA A 203 21.76 0.64 -0.41
C ALA A 203 21.34 0.72 1.04
N ALA A 204 22.16 1.35 1.90
CA ALA A 204 21.93 1.48 3.34
C ALA A 204 21.60 0.16 4.04
N GLY A 205 22.18 -0.96 3.59
CA GLY A 205 21.94 -2.30 4.13
C GLY A 205 20.57 -2.91 3.82
N VAL A 206 19.82 -2.31 2.87
CA VAL A 206 18.48 -2.75 2.47
C VAL A 206 18.48 -3.13 0.99
N LYS A 207 17.85 -4.26 0.68
CA LYS A 207 17.58 -4.66 -0.70
C LYS A 207 16.42 -3.87 -1.27
N HIS A 208 16.62 -3.26 -2.45
CA HIS A 208 15.62 -2.53 -3.21
C HIS A 208 15.33 -3.28 -4.52
N THR A 209 14.05 -3.44 -4.82
CA THR A 209 13.57 -3.97 -6.10
C THR A 209 12.87 -2.84 -6.84
N VAL A 210 13.20 -2.63 -8.10
CA VAL A 210 12.51 -1.69 -8.99
C VAL A 210 11.73 -2.48 -10.02
N ALA A 211 10.42 -2.33 -10.03
CA ALA A 211 9.48 -2.96 -10.94
C ALA A 211 9.01 -1.92 -11.98
N MET A 212 9.47 -2.05 -13.22
CA MET A 212 9.21 -1.11 -14.31
C MET A 212 8.09 -1.65 -15.21
N TYR A 213 6.91 -1.06 -15.13
CA TYR A 213 5.85 -1.29 -16.11
C TYR A 213 6.01 -0.30 -17.28
N GLY A 214 5.81 -0.79 -18.49
CA GLY A 214 5.94 0.00 -19.72
C GLY A 214 7.39 0.16 -20.18
N GLU A 215 7.52 0.39 -21.49
CA GLU A 215 8.81 0.67 -22.13
C GLU A 215 9.15 2.15 -21.99
N GLY A 216 10.44 2.47 -22.02
CA GLY A 216 10.97 3.83 -21.95
C GLY A 216 12.45 3.89 -22.31
N ASN A 217 13.05 5.08 -22.25
CA ASN A 217 14.47 5.30 -22.52
C ASN A 217 15.34 5.15 -21.26
N TYR A 218 14.90 4.36 -20.28
CA TYR A 218 15.67 4.14 -19.05
C TYR A 218 16.85 3.19 -19.25
N ASP A 219 17.93 3.45 -18.51
CA ASP A 219 19.10 2.57 -18.36
C ASP A 219 19.09 1.99 -16.93
N PRO A 220 18.81 0.68 -16.75
CA PRO A 220 18.77 0.07 -15.43
C PRO A 220 20.06 0.18 -14.63
N GLU A 221 21.23 0.12 -15.30
CA GLU A 221 22.51 0.20 -14.59
C GLU A 221 22.77 1.62 -14.06
N ARG A 222 22.38 2.63 -14.82
CA ARG A 222 22.41 4.02 -14.36
C ARG A 222 21.44 4.24 -13.21
N LEU A 223 20.20 3.72 -13.31
CA LEU A 223 19.19 3.84 -12.26
C LEU A 223 19.65 3.20 -10.96
N LYS A 224 20.25 2.01 -10.99
CA LYS A 224 20.79 1.36 -9.78
C LYS A 224 21.76 2.26 -9.03
N VAL A 225 22.70 2.87 -9.75
CA VAL A 225 23.71 3.74 -9.16
C VAL A 225 23.10 5.00 -8.58
N ASP A 226 22.21 5.64 -9.32
CA ASP A 226 21.67 6.95 -8.94
C ASP A 226 20.63 6.83 -7.83
N MET A 227 19.75 5.84 -7.88
CA MET A 227 18.80 5.56 -6.80
C MET A 227 19.51 5.10 -5.52
N ALA A 228 20.59 4.30 -5.62
CA ALA A 228 21.36 3.90 -4.44
C ALA A 228 21.99 5.11 -3.72
N LYS A 229 22.53 6.09 -4.46
CA LYS A 229 23.06 7.33 -3.87
C LYS A 229 21.98 8.11 -3.09
N ILE A 230 20.78 8.22 -3.67
CA ILE A 230 19.64 8.90 -3.01
C ILE A 230 19.32 8.20 -1.70
N VAL A 231 19.11 6.89 -1.72
CA VAL A 231 18.81 6.07 -0.54
C VAL A 231 19.87 6.21 0.56
N GLU A 232 21.15 6.18 0.18
CA GLU A 232 22.26 6.36 1.12
C GLU A 232 22.25 7.76 1.76
N GLU A 233 22.07 8.83 0.98
CA GLU A 233 22.06 10.19 1.49
C GLU A 233 20.83 10.47 2.37
N GLU A 234 19.67 9.97 2.04
CA GLU A 234 18.47 10.08 2.87
C GLU A 234 18.61 9.32 4.19
N THR A 235 19.12 8.08 4.12
CA THR A 235 19.35 7.28 5.32
C THR A 235 20.34 7.98 6.27
N LYS A 236 21.33 8.71 5.76
CA LYS A 236 22.25 9.51 6.59
C LYS A 236 21.55 10.66 7.32
N VAL A 237 20.49 11.23 6.73
CA VAL A 237 19.71 12.31 7.38
C VAL A 237 19.01 11.80 8.62
N VAL A 238 18.39 10.62 8.54
CA VAL A 238 17.58 10.05 9.64
C VAL A 238 18.37 9.11 10.53
N GLY A 239 19.46 8.53 10.01
CA GLY A 239 20.39 7.66 10.75
C GLY A 239 20.13 6.17 10.57
N VAL A 240 18.93 5.73 10.21
CA VAL A 240 18.58 4.31 10.04
C VAL A 240 17.50 4.12 8.98
N ASN A 241 17.66 3.08 8.17
CA ASN A 241 16.58 2.59 7.31
C ASN A 241 15.77 1.52 8.07
N PRO A 242 14.48 1.72 8.31
CA PRO A 242 13.68 0.80 9.12
C PRO A 242 13.22 -0.45 8.34
N ASN A 243 13.41 -0.49 7.03
CA ASN A 243 12.95 -1.57 6.16
C ASN A 243 14.01 -2.67 6.01
N LYS A 244 13.57 -3.91 5.82
CA LYS A 244 14.42 -5.03 5.40
C LYS A 244 14.48 -5.16 3.88
N ARG A 245 13.46 -4.67 3.20
CA ARG A 245 13.27 -4.66 1.76
C ARG A 245 12.39 -3.48 1.37
N TYR A 246 12.64 -2.90 0.21
CA TYR A 246 11.84 -1.82 -0.36
C TYR A 246 11.51 -2.09 -1.83
N VAL A 247 10.33 -1.68 -2.30
CA VAL A 247 9.91 -1.87 -3.70
C VAL A 247 9.51 -0.54 -4.32
N PHE A 248 10.15 -0.18 -5.42
CA PHE A 248 9.70 0.89 -6.31
C PHE A 248 8.84 0.27 -7.42
N ILE A 249 7.62 0.73 -7.58
CA ILE A 249 6.77 0.41 -8.72
C ILE A 249 6.75 1.63 -9.62
N VAL A 250 7.21 1.50 -10.85
CA VAL A 250 7.34 2.61 -11.79
C VAL A 250 6.47 2.35 -13.02
N HIS A 251 5.51 3.22 -13.26
CA HIS A 251 4.66 3.21 -14.45
C HIS A 251 5.22 4.19 -15.49
N ASN A 252 5.81 3.65 -16.56
CA ASN A 252 6.30 4.41 -17.70
C ASN A 252 5.19 4.57 -18.73
N VAL A 253 4.48 5.68 -18.67
CA VAL A 253 3.30 5.93 -19.50
C VAL A 253 3.43 7.27 -20.23
N VAL A 254 2.55 7.55 -21.16
CA VAL A 254 2.53 8.85 -21.84
C VAL A 254 1.93 9.89 -20.91
N GLY A 255 2.67 10.96 -20.61
CA GLY A 255 2.24 12.03 -19.74
C GLY A 255 2.05 11.60 -18.27
N GLY A 256 2.75 10.54 -17.84
CA GLY A 256 2.75 10.15 -16.43
C GLY A 256 3.32 11.24 -15.55
N ASP A 257 2.71 11.48 -14.40
CA ASP A 257 3.13 12.46 -13.41
C ASP A 257 2.67 12.07 -11.99
N GLY A 258 3.59 12.19 -11.03
CA GLY A 258 3.36 12.02 -9.61
C GLY A 258 3.79 10.70 -9.00
N GLY A 259 3.74 10.68 -7.67
CA GLY A 259 4.07 9.54 -6.85
C GLY A 259 3.05 9.29 -5.75
N LEU A 260 3.24 8.20 -5.03
CA LEU A 260 2.55 7.89 -3.80
C LEU A 260 3.43 7.01 -2.92
N GLU A 261 3.63 7.50 -1.73
CA GLU A 261 4.47 6.89 -0.71
C GLU A 261 3.77 5.76 0.05
N HIS A 262 4.56 4.77 0.46
CA HIS A 262 4.15 3.66 1.33
C HIS A 262 5.26 3.30 2.33
N CYS A 263 4.96 2.52 3.37
CA CYS A 263 5.93 2.19 4.43
C CYS A 263 7.19 1.47 3.90
N ASN A 264 7.06 0.62 2.91
CA ASN A 264 8.15 -0.19 2.36
C ASN A 264 8.11 -0.30 0.83
N SER A 265 7.42 0.63 0.19
CA SER A 265 7.34 0.77 -1.25
C SER A 265 6.91 2.18 -1.63
N ASN A 266 6.94 2.51 -2.90
CA ASN A 266 6.27 3.65 -3.50
C ASN A 266 5.78 3.29 -4.90
N VAL A 267 4.90 4.13 -5.43
CA VAL A 267 4.45 4.06 -6.82
C VAL A 267 4.80 5.36 -7.50
N LEU A 268 5.50 5.30 -8.62
CA LEU A 268 5.87 6.45 -9.44
C LEU A 268 5.18 6.32 -10.80
N SER A 269 4.50 7.36 -11.24
CA SER A 269 3.96 7.47 -12.61
C SER A 269 4.73 8.56 -13.34
N VAL A 270 5.43 8.20 -14.41
CA VAL A 270 6.34 9.10 -15.11
C VAL A 270 6.17 8.99 -16.62
N ASP A 271 6.47 10.08 -17.34
CA ASP A 271 6.56 9.99 -18.78
C ASP A 271 7.69 9.03 -19.18
N ARG A 272 7.40 8.11 -20.10
CA ARG A 272 8.31 7.06 -20.53
C ARG A 272 9.63 7.57 -21.12
N TRP A 273 9.73 8.84 -21.50
CA TRP A 273 10.91 9.47 -22.08
C TRP A 273 11.64 10.39 -21.08
N THR A 274 11.30 10.29 -19.79
CA THR A 274 11.86 11.17 -18.74
C THR A 274 13.33 10.91 -18.41
N TYR A 275 13.93 9.83 -18.88
CA TYR A 275 15.23 9.35 -18.39
C TYR A 275 16.45 10.02 -19.04
N ASP A 276 16.27 11.23 -19.57
CA ASP A 276 17.33 12.02 -20.20
C ASP A 276 17.25 13.51 -19.85
N GLY A 277 18.40 14.20 -19.93
CA GLY A 277 18.51 15.64 -19.70
C GLY A 277 17.97 16.11 -18.34
N SER A 278 17.32 17.25 -18.33
CA SER A 278 16.70 17.83 -17.11
C SER A 278 15.52 17.01 -16.58
N ASN A 279 14.80 16.29 -17.46
CA ASN A 279 13.70 15.45 -17.05
C ASN A 279 14.17 14.28 -16.17
N TYR A 280 15.38 13.76 -16.42
CA TYR A 280 15.97 12.75 -15.56
C TYR A 280 16.22 13.26 -14.14
N ILE A 281 16.65 14.50 -13.99
CA ILE A 281 16.84 15.10 -12.67
C ILE A 281 15.48 15.27 -11.95
N ASN A 282 14.42 15.62 -12.67
CA ASN A 282 13.09 15.67 -12.11
C ASN A 282 12.58 14.26 -11.67
N PHE A 283 12.91 13.22 -12.45
CA PHE A 283 12.64 11.85 -12.05
C PHE A 283 13.39 11.47 -10.76
N LEU A 284 14.66 11.80 -10.64
CA LEU A 284 15.43 11.55 -9.42
C LEU A 284 14.92 12.35 -8.22
N ASN A 285 14.42 13.57 -8.45
CA ASN A 285 13.76 14.37 -7.42
C ASN A 285 12.47 13.67 -6.92
N LEU A 286 11.64 13.17 -7.84
CA LEU A 286 10.46 12.36 -7.48
C LEU A 286 10.85 11.11 -6.70
N VAL A 287 11.90 10.39 -7.12
CA VAL A 287 12.42 9.23 -6.36
C VAL A 287 12.80 9.62 -4.94
N ALA A 288 13.52 10.75 -4.77
CA ALA A 288 13.91 11.25 -3.45
C ALA A 288 12.68 11.66 -2.63
N HIS A 289 11.73 12.38 -3.21
CA HIS A 289 10.51 12.79 -2.54
C HIS A 289 9.74 11.60 -1.97
N GLU A 290 9.42 10.62 -2.83
CA GLU A 290 8.61 9.46 -2.44
C GLU A 290 9.37 8.47 -1.53
N TYR A 291 10.69 8.46 -1.58
CA TYR A 291 11.47 7.62 -0.69
C TYR A 291 11.63 8.25 0.69
N PHE A 292 11.78 9.58 0.79
CA PHE A 292 11.88 10.30 2.06
C PHE A 292 10.61 10.14 2.91
N HIS A 293 9.47 10.00 2.27
CA HIS A 293 8.20 9.75 2.94
C HIS A 293 8.16 8.46 3.76
N LEU A 294 9.06 7.49 3.53
CA LEU A 294 9.10 6.30 4.38
C LEU A 294 9.35 6.63 5.87
N TRP A 295 9.95 7.80 6.14
CA TRP A 295 10.10 8.36 7.49
C TRP A 295 9.07 9.46 7.75
N ASN A 296 9.11 10.54 6.97
CA ASN A 296 8.23 11.70 7.08
C ASN A 296 7.04 11.55 6.13
N VAL A 297 6.19 10.90 6.55
CA VAL A 297 4.78 10.75 6.95
C VAL A 297 4.44 9.31 7.33
N LYS A 298 5.13 8.31 6.82
CA LYS A 298 4.75 6.92 7.12
C LYS A 298 5.07 6.51 8.56
N ARG A 299 6.07 7.12 9.19
CA ARG A 299 6.50 6.83 10.58
C ARG A 299 6.49 8.04 11.50
N ILE A 300 6.81 9.22 10.99
CA ILE A 300 6.74 10.50 11.69
C ILE A 300 5.54 11.25 11.11
N ARG A 301 4.40 11.23 11.80
CA ARG A 301 3.15 11.81 11.32
C ARG A 301 2.35 12.47 12.43
N PRO A 302 1.46 13.43 12.09
CA PRO A 302 0.50 14.00 13.03
C PRO A 302 -0.38 12.93 13.66
N ILE A 303 -0.77 13.14 14.91
CA ILE A 303 -1.62 12.19 15.66
C ILE A 303 -3.00 12.00 15.00
N GLU A 304 -3.49 13.02 14.30
CA GLU A 304 -4.76 12.98 13.56
C GLU A 304 -4.73 11.93 12.43
N LEU A 305 -3.54 11.62 11.90
CA LEU A 305 -3.35 10.63 10.82
C LEU A 305 -3.02 9.21 11.33
N GLY A 306 -3.31 8.91 12.59
CA GLY A 306 -3.11 7.55 13.10
C GLY A 306 -3.75 7.33 14.46
N PRO A 307 -4.45 6.18 14.68
CA PRO A 307 -4.77 5.14 13.69
C PRO A 307 -5.70 5.64 12.59
N PHE A 308 -5.56 5.12 11.38
CA PHE A 308 -6.33 5.61 10.23
C PHE A 308 -7.83 5.36 10.36
N ASN A 309 -8.62 6.43 10.15
CA ASN A 309 -10.05 6.33 9.94
C ASN A 309 -10.33 6.30 8.42
N TYR A 310 -10.66 5.14 7.89
CA TYR A 310 -10.92 4.95 6.46
C TYR A 310 -12.35 5.32 6.02
N ASP A 311 -13.21 5.70 6.96
CA ASP A 311 -14.64 5.92 6.69
C ASP A 311 -14.98 7.37 6.31
N GLN A 312 -14.09 8.31 6.57
CA GLN A 312 -14.30 9.74 6.35
C GLN A 312 -12.98 10.49 6.17
N GLU A 313 -13.08 11.74 5.78
CA GLU A 313 -11.96 12.67 5.71
C GLU A 313 -11.25 12.80 7.05
N VAL A 314 -9.94 12.95 7.00
CA VAL A 314 -9.11 13.28 8.16
C VAL A 314 -8.40 14.60 7.89
N TYR A 315 -8.64 15.59 8.76
CA TYR A 315 -8.05 16.92 8.65
C TYR A 315 -6.87 17.07 9.59
N THR A 316 -5.81 17.69 9.10
CA THR A 316 -4.65 18.10 9.90
C THR A 316 -4.13 19.44 9.40
N ASN A 317 -3.60 20.26 10.30
CA ASN A 317 -2.92 21.50 9.95
C ASN A 317 -1.43 21.30 9.64
N TYR A 318 -0.96 20.04 9.58
CA TYR A 318 0.48 19.72 9.48
C TYR A 318 0.89 19.15 8.12
N LEU A 319 0.07 19.28 7.06
CA LEU A 319 0.47 18.86 5.71
C LEU A 319 1.76 19.55 5.26
N TRP A 320 1.96 20.82 5.65
CA TRP A 320 3.20 21.54 5.35
C TRP A 320 4.45 20.90 6.00
N VAL A 321 4.33 20.20 7.13
CA VAL A 321 5.43 19.43 7.72
C VAL A 321 5.69 18.19 6.89
N MET A 322 4.64 17.49 6.48
CA MET A 322 4.75 16.22 5.75
C MET A 322 5.25 16.44 4.31
N GLU A 323 4.64 17.40 3.61
CA GLU A 323 4.98 17.69 2.22
C GLU A 323 6.10 18.71 2.09
N GLY A 324 6.05 19.78 2.89
CA GLY A 324 7.04 20.87 2.79
C GLY A 324 8.42 20.47 3.26
N PHE A 325 8.55 19.66 4.33
CA PHE A 325 9.87 19.13 4.72
C PHE A 325 10.36 18.09 3.72
N THR A 326 9.49 17.26 3.21
CA THR A 326 9.87 16.28 2.17
C THR A 326 10.35 17.01 0.92
N SER A 327 9.64 18.04 0.45
CA SER A 327 10.05 18.87 -0.69
C SER A 327 11.33 19.68 -0.45
N TYR A 328 11.66 20.01 0.79
CA TYR A 328 12.96 20.58 1.11
C TYR A 328 14.08 19.55 1.07
N TYR A 329 13.82 18.36 1.62
CA TYR A 329 14.84 17.31 1.71
C TYR A 329 15.11 16.65 0.36
N ASP A 330 14.13 16.46 -0.51
CA ASP A 330 14.34 15.90 -1.86
C ASP A 330 15.34 16.75 -2.65
N GLU A 331 15.22 18.08 -2.63
CA GLU A 331 16.17 19.00 -3.27
C GLU A 331 17.55 18.99 -2.59
N LEU A 332 17.60 18.95 -1.26
CA LEU A 332 18.85 18.87 -0.50
C LEU A 332 19.60 17.55 -0.78
N ILE A 333 18.89 16.45 -0.89
CA ILE A 333 19.44 15.13 -1.20
C ILE A 333 20.05 15.12 -2.59
N LEU A 334 19.34 15.65 -3.61
CA LEU A 334 19.88 15.76 -4.94
C LEU A 334 21.14 16.63 -4.99
N ARG A 335 21.19 17.69 -4.19
CA ARG A 335 22.40 18.49 -4.02
C ARG A 335 23.54 17.71 -3.39
N ARG A 336 23.29 16.91 -2.36
CA ARG A 336 24.30 16.05 -1.71
C ARG A 336 24.78 14.94 -2.62
N CYS A 337 23.92 14.36 -3.44
CA CYS A 337 24.26 13.40 -4.46
C CYS A 337 25.05 13.99 -5.63
N GLY A 338 25.17 15.33 -5.73
CA GLY A 338 25.91 16.02 -6.79
C GLY A 338 25.13 16.26 -8.07
N TYR A 339 23.80 16.09 -8.05
CA TYR A 339 22.91 16.34 -9.21
C TYR A 339 22.60 17.82 -9.39
N TYR A 340 22.73 18.62 -8.32
CA TYR A 340 22.60 20.07 -8.32
C TYR A 340 23.89 20.76 -7.88
N THR A 341 24.21 21.86 -8.51
CA THR A 341 25.14 22.85 -7.98
C THR A 341 24.48 23.65 -6.83
N ALA A 342 25.26 24.35 -6.02
CA ALA A 342 24.72 25.22 -4.97
C ALA A 342 23.82 26.32 -5.56
N GLU A 343 24.19 26.86 -6.72
CA GLU A 343 23.43 27.91 -7.42
C GLU A 343 22.07 27.39 -7.91
N GLU A 344 22.03 26.18 -8.50
CA GLU A 344 20.77 25.57 -8.94
C GLU A 344 19.83 25.30 -7.78
N MET A 345 20.33 24.80 -6.64
CA MET A 345 19.53 24.60 -5.44
C MET A 345 18.97 25.95 -4.91
N LEU A 346 19.78 27.00 -4.86
CA LEU A 346 19.33 28.31 -4.41
C LEU A 346 18.24 28.90 -5.35
N LYS A 347 18.33 28.68 -6.66
CA LYS A 347 17.28 29.05 -7.61
C LYS A 347 15.97 28.32 -7.36
N LYS A 348 16.01 27.03 -7.02
CA LYS A 348 14.81 26.26 -6.66
C LYS A 348 14.16 26.77 -5.38
N ILE A 349 14.96 27.03 -4.33
CA ILE A 349 14.48 27.64 -3.08
C ILE A 349 13.86 29.02 -3.36
N GLN A 350 14.49 29.85 -4.16
CA GLN A 350 13.95 31.15 -4.55
C GLN A 350 12.61 31.03 -5.29
N SER A 351 12.50 30.02 -6.20
CA SER A 351 11.25 29.76 -6.91
C SER A 351 10.13 29.32 -5.97
N ALA A 352 10.43 28.48 -4.97
CA ALA A 352 9.48 28.05 -3.96
C ALA A 352 9.00 29.24 -3.09
N ILE A 353 9.91 30.11 -2.67
CA ILE A 353 9.56 31.33 -1.92
C ILE A 353 8.66 32.23 -2.77
N ASN A 354 9.02 32.51 -4.02
CA ASN A 354 8.23 33.35 -4.92
C ASN A 354 6.83 32.79 -5.18
N TYR A 355 6.71 31.46 -5.25
CA TYR A 355 5.41 30.77 -5.40
C TYR A 355 4.51 31.00 -4.19
N VAL A 356 5.05 30.85 -2.98
CA VAL A 356 4.29 31.07 -1.73
C VAL A 356 3.93 32.53 -1.52
N GLU A 357 4.86 33.47 -1.81
CA GLU A 357 4.59 34.93 -1.67
C GLU A 357 3.66 35.48 -2.76
N GLY A 358 3.55 34.79 -3.90
CA GLY A 358 2.67 35.17 -5.02
C GLY A 358 1.28 34.55 -4.96
N SER A 359 1.04 33.63 -4.02
CA SER A 359 -0.25 32.92 -3.80
C SER A 359 -1.05 33.64 -2.69
#